data_305448f569d5f2e3a1c7231c291d2e95
#
_entry.id   305448f569d5f2e3a1c7231c291d2e95
#
_cell.length_a   1.000
_cell.length_b   1.000
_cell.length_c   1.000
_cell.angle_alpha   90.00
_cell.angle_beta   90.00
_cell.angle_gamma   90.00
#
_symmetry.space_group_name_H-M   'P 1'
#
loop_
_entity.id
_entity.type
_entity.pdbx_description
1 polymer ?
#
loop_
_entity_poly.entity_id
_entity_poly.type
_entity_poly.pdbx_seq_one_letter_code
_entity_poly.pdbx_strand_id
1 'polypeptide(L)'
;MAKFLIVEARFYDHLNDLLIEGACVALEAAGHSWEVLTVPGALEIPGTIAMAAEAGRHDGFIAIGVVIRGETYHFEVVSNESARGLMALSLDGIAIGNGIL
;
A
#
# COMPACT_ATOMS: atom_id res chain seq x y z
N MET A 1 11.03 -0.16 -18.09
CA MET A 1 11.13 -0.42 -16.62
C MET A 1 10.43 0.71 -15.88
N ALA A 2 9.57 0.36 -14.93
CA ALA A 2 8.88 1.34 -14.10
C ALA A 2 9.48 1.34 -12.68
N LYS A 3 9.28 2.42 -11.95
CA LYS A 3 9.70 2.55 -10.56
C LYS A 3 8.47 2.62 -9.65
N PHE A 4 8.39 1.68 -8.71
CA PHE A 4 7.27 1.55 -7.80
C PHE A 4 7.63 1.98 -6.38
N LEU A 5 6.65 2.49 -5.65
CA LEU A 5 6.76 2.70 -4.21
C LEU A 5 5.80 1.74 -3.51
N ILE A 6 6.37 0.91 -2.64
CA ILE A 6 5.58 0.05 -1.76
C ILE A 6 5.37 0.83 -0.46
N VAL A 7 4.12 1.11 -0.11
CA VAL A 7 3.79 1.77 1.15
C VAL A 7 3.16 0.74 2.06
N GLU A 8 3.84 0.44 3.17
CA GLU A 8 3.44 -0.62 4.08
C GLU A 8 3.11 -0.10 5.47
N ALA A 9 2.10 -0.71 6.10
CA ALA A 9 1.77 -0.48 7.50
C ALA A 9 2.19 -1.73 8.29
N ARG A 10 3.23 -1.60 9.13
CA ARG A 10 3.84 -2.74 9.83
C ARG A 10 3.26 -2.95 11.23
N PHE A 11 2.00 -3.32 11.29
CA PHE A 11 1.39 -3.69 12.56
C PHE A 11 1.62 -5.18 12.89
N TYR A 12 1.60 -6.03 11.86
CA TYR A 12 1.86 -7.47 11.97
C TYR A 12 3.07 -7.82 11.13
N ASP A 13 4.27 -7.66 11.69
CA ASP A 13 5.53 -7.75 10.94
C ASP A 13 5.69 -9.03 10.14
N HIS A 14 5.41 -10.19 10.74
CA HIS A 14 5.58 -11.46 10.07
C HIS A 14 4.70 -11.59 8.82
N LEU A 15 3.42 -11.22 8.94
CA LEU A 15 2.50 -11.26 7.81
C LEU A 15 2.87 -10.24 6.74
N ASN A 16 3.30 -9.05 7.18
CA ASN A 16 3.74 -8.02 6.25
C ASN A 16 4.96 -8.46 5.45
N ASP A 17 5.93 -9.14 6.09
CA ASP A 17 7.11 -9.62 5.40
C ASP A 17 6.76 -10.57 4.25
N LEU A 18 5.77 -11.45 4.45
CA LEU A 18 5.31 -12.35 3.40
C LEU A 18 4.68 -11.60 2.23
N LEU A 19 3.90 -10.57 2.52
CA LEU A 19 3.27 -9.75 1.47
C LEU A 19 4.30 -8.93 0.71
N ILE A 20 5.26 -8.33 1.40
CA ILE A 20 6.37 -7.58 0.80
C ILE A 20 7.18 -8.49 -0.11
N GLU A 21 7.52 -9.68 0.35
CA GLU A 21 8.29 -10.65 -0.44
C GLU A 21 7.57 -10.98 -1.74
N GLY A 22 6.26 -11.25 -1.68
CA GLY A 22 5.46 -11.52 -2.86
C GLY A 22 5.46 -10.36 -3.85
N ALA A 23 5.31 -9.14 -3.35
CA ALA A 23 5.34 -7.95 -4.19
C ALA A 23 6.71 -7.76 -4.85
N CYS A 24 7.80 -7.92 -4.10
CA CYS A 24 9.16 -7.76 -4.62
C CYS A 24 9.47 -8.80 -5.70
N VAL A 25 9.09 -10.07 -5.48
CA VAL A 25 9.28 -11.13 -6.47
C VAL A 25 8.56 -10.79 -7.78
N ALA A 26 7.31 -10.33 -7.68
CA ALA A 26 6.53 -9.97 -8.86
C ALA A 26 7.14 -8.77 -9.61
N LEU A 27 7.59 -7.75 -8.89
CA LEU A 27 8.20 -6.57 -9.50
C LEU A 27 9.52 -6.91 -10.18
N GLU A 28 10.36 -7.73 -9.53
CA GLU A 28 11.62 -8.14 -10.10
C GLU A 28 11.42 -8.99 -11.36
N ALA A 29 10.48 -9.92 -11.33
CA ALA A 29 10.16 -10.76 -12.49
C ALA A 29 9.69 -9.92 -13.69
N ALA A 30 9.00 -8.80 -13.44
CA ALA A 30 8.55 -7.88 -14.49
C ALA A 30 9.60 -6.87 -14.91
N GLY A 31 10.77 -6.86 -14.28
CA GLY A 31 11.87 -5.96 -14.62
C GLY A 31 11.72 -4.54 -14.07
N HIS A 32 10.94 -4.37 -13.00
CA HIS A 32 10.73 -3.08 -12.36
C HIS A 32 11.61 -2.88 -11.13
N SER A 33 11.86 -1.62 -10.79
CA SER A 33 12.52 -1.26 -9.54
C SER A 33 11.50 -0.79 -8.51
N TRP A 34 11.88 -0.77 -7.24
CA TRP A 34 10.97 -0.34 -6.17
C TRP A 34 11.73 0.23 -4.97
N GLU A 35 10.99 1.01 -4.17
CA GLU A 35 11.40 1.47 -2.86
C GLU A 35 10.29 1.10 -1.87
N VAL A 36 10.63 1.01 -0.58
CA VAL A 36 9.66 0.68 0.48
C VAL A 36 9.61 1.83 1.48
N LEU A 37 8.40 2.27 1.81
CA LEU A 37 8.14 3.29 2.82
C LEU A 37 7.18 2.72 3.85
N THR A 38 7.54 2.81 5.13
CA THR A 38 6.72 2.30 6.23
C THR A 38 5.94 3.44 6.88
N VAL A 39 4.66 3.22 7.12
CA VAL A 39 3.77 4.15 7.80
C VAL A 39 3.17 3.49 9.05
N PRO A 40 2.62 4.28 10.01
CA PRO A 40 2.12 3.71 11.27
C PRO A 40 0.95 2.76 11.12
N GLY A 41 0.02 3.01 10.20
CA GLY A 41 -1.16 2.18 10.02
C GLY A 41 -1.73 2.28 8.62
N ALA A 42 -2.68 1.38 8.30
CA ALA A 42 -3.28 1.33 6.96
C ALA A 42 -4.04 2.61 6.60
N LEU A 43 -4.58 3.32 7.59
CA LEU A 43 -5.27 4.59 7.35
C LEU A 43 -4.35 5.67 6.78
N GLU A 44 -3.04 5.60 7.05
CA GLU A 44 -2.07 6.58 6.57
C GLU A 44 -1.56 6.27 5.17
N ILE A 45 -1.87 5.09 4.62
CA ILE A 45 -1.37 4.69 3.30
C ILE A 45 -1.91 5.58 2.17
N PRO A 46 -3.23 5.84 2.05
CA PRO A 46 -3.73 6.66 0.95
C PRO A 46 -3.12 8.06 0.90
N GLY A 47 -3.03 8.74 2.04
CA GLY A 47 -2.44 10.08 2.09
C GLY A 47 -0.97 10.09 1.72
N THR A 48 -0.23 9.07 2.15
CA THR A 48 1.19 8.92 1.81
C THR A 48 1.37 8.72 0.31
N ILE A 49 0.54 7.88 -0.31
CA ILE A 49 0.57 7.66 -1.77
C ILE A 49 0.23 8.96 -2.51
N ALA A 50 -0.77 9.71 -2.03
CA ALA A 50 -1.15 10.96 -2.66
C ALA A 50 0.02 11.95 -2.69
N MET A 51 0.74 12.09 -1.58
CA MET A 51 1.92 12.96 -1.50
C MET A 51 3.05 12.47 -2.39
N ALA A 52 3.30 11.17 -2.41
CA ALA A 52 4.37 10.59 -3.23
C ALA A 52 4.05 10.69 -4.73
N ALA A 53 2.77 10.54 -5.10
CA ALA A 53 2.34 10.69 -6.48
C ALA A 53 2.54 12.13 -6.98
N GLU A 54 2.25 13.11 -6.12
CA GLU A 54 2.46 14.52 -6.46
C GLU A 54 3.95 14.83 -6.66
N ALA A 55 4.83 14.17 -5.92
CA ALA A 55 6.28 14.35 -6.08
C ALA A 55 6.81 13.84 -7.43
N GLY A 56 6.07 12.94 -8.09
CA GLY A 56 6.36 12.52 -9.46
C GLY A 56 7.58 11.62 -9.64
N ARG A 57 8.04 10.96 -8.58
CA ARG A 57 9.24 10.10 -8.66
C ARG A 57 8.94 8.63 -8.88
N HIS A 58 7.68 8.23 -8.85
CA HIS A 58 7.27 6.83 -9.00
C HIS A 58 6.18 6.70 -10.05
N ASP A 59 6.19 5.59 -10.77
CA ASP A 59 5.21 5.29 -11.82
C ASP A 59 3.98 4.56 -11.29
N GLY A 60 4.12 3.86 -10.18
CA GLY A 60 3.03 3.13 -9.57
C GLY A 60 3.28 2.89 -8.09
N PHE A 61 2.23 2.46 -7.40
CA PHE A 61 2.24 2.29 -5.95
C PHE A 61 1.61 0.97 -5.56
N ILE A 62 2.12 0.36 -4.50
CA ILE A 62 1.54 -0.86 -3.93
C ILE A 62 1.31 -0.60 -2.46
N ALA A 63 0.05 -0.74 -2.03
CA ALA A 63 -0.33 -0.60 -0.63
C ALA A 63 -0.30 -1.99 0.02
N ILE A 64 0.41 -2.11 1.13
CA ILE A 64 0.52 -3.38 1.86
C ILE A 64 0.20 -3.17 3.33
N GLY A 65 -0.65 -4.04 3.87
CA GLY A 65 -1.00 -4.04 5.28
C GLY A 65 -1.87 -5.22 5.62
N VAL A 66 -2.02 -5.48 6.91
CA VAL A 66 -2.90 -6.51 7.42
C VAL A 66 -3.80 -5.89 8.48
N VAL A 67 -5.11 -6.03 8.31
CA VAL A 67 -6.10 -5.54 9.26
C VAL A 67 -6.87 -6.75 9.78
N ILE A 68 -6.84 -6.96 11.10
CA ILE A 68 -7.47 -8.12 11.73
C ILE A 68 -8.69 -7.64 12.52
N ARG A 69 -9.81 -8.34 12.32
CA ARG A 69 -11.05 -8.03 13.05
C ARG A 69 -10.87 -8.28 14.54
N GLY A 70 -11.14 -7.24 15.34
CA GLY A 70 -11.14 -7.32 16.79
C GLY A 70 -12.54 -7.13 17.37
N GLU A 71 -12.60 -6.77 18.63
CA GLU A 71 -13.87 -6.58 19.35
C GLU A 71 -14.50 -5.21 19.13
N THR A 72 -13.73 -4.24 18.62
CA THR A 72 -14.20 -2.89 18.37
C THR A 72 -14.53 -2.69 16.89
N TYR A 73 -15.13 -1.54 16.56
CA TYR A 73 -15.42 -1.17 15.17
C TYR A 73 -14.17 -0.71 14.39
N HIS A 74 -13.00 -0.80 14.99
CA HIS A 74 -11.76 -0.32 14.39
C HIS A 74 -11.44 -1.03 13.05
N PHE A 75 -11.63 -2.35 12.99
CA PHE A 75 -11.39 -3.13 11.78
C PHE A 75 -12.20 -2.57 10.59
N GLU A 76 -13.49 -2.33 10.81
CA GLU A 76 -14.39 -1.83 9.76
C GLU A 76 -13.96 -0.44 9.29
N VAL A 77 -13.61 0.44 10.22
CA VAL A 77 -13.15 1.79 9.88
C VAL A 77 -11.88 1.74 9.06
N VAL A 78 -10.87 1.00 9.53
CA VAL A 78 -9.58 0.92 8.84
C VAL A 78 -9.74 0.29 7.45
N SER A 79 -10.47 -0.83 7.36
CA SER A 79 -10.67 -1.53 6.09
C SER A 79 -11.42 -0.67 5.09
N ASN A 80 -12.53 -0.08 5.51
CA ASN A 80 -13.40 0.69 4.61
C ASN A 80 -12.75 2.01 4.19
N GLU A 81 -12.14 2.74 5.12
CA GLU A 81 -11.58 4.06 4.81
C GLU A 81 -10.26 3.95 4.04
N SER A 82 -9.42 2.95 4.30
CA SER A 82 -8.21 2.76 3.50
C SER A 82 -8.59 2.38 2.07
N ALA A 83 -9.52 1.45 1.89
CA ALA A 83 -9.99 1.05 0.56
C ALA A 83 -10.64 2.20 -0.18
N ARG A 84 -11.47 3.00 0.50
CA ARG A 84 -12.12 4.17 -0.11
C ARG A 84 -11.09 5.20 -0.55
N GLY A 85 -10.10 5.46 0.28
CA GLY A 85 -9.03 6.40 -0.06
C GLY A 85 -8.22 5.95 -1.27
N LEU A 86 -7.83 4.67 -1.32
CA LEU A 86 -7.10 4.14 -2.47
C LEU A 86 -7.95 4.17 -3.74
N MET A 87 -9.24 3.86 -3.65
CA MET A 87 -10.14 3.93 -4.80
C MET A 87 -10.25 5.35 -5.33
N ALA A 88 -10.35 6.35 -4.44
CA ALA A 88 -10.42 7.75 -4.84
C ALA A 88 -9.16 8.15 -5.63
N LEU A 89 -7.98 7.74 -5.17
CA LEU A 89 -6.73 8.02 -5.88
C LEU A 89 -6.66 7.30 -7.22
N SER A 90 -7.14 6.07 -7.29
CA SER A 90 -7.17 5.31 -8.54
C SER A 90 -8.08 5.98 -9.58
N LEU A 91 -9.21 6.52 -9.13
CA LEU A 91 -10.11 7.27 -10.01
C LEU A 91 -9.47 8.56 -10.53
N ASP A 92 -8.51 9.13 -9.80
CA ASP A 92 -7.74 10.28 -10.24
C ASP A 92 -6.57 9.91 -11.16
N GLY A 93 -6.45 8.65 -11.53
CA GLY A 93 -5.45 8.20 -12.49
C GLY A 93 -4.13 7.73 -11.90
N ILE A 94 -4.07 7.54 -10.58
CA ILE A 94 -2.87 7.02 -9.91
C ILE A 94 -2.90 5.50 -9.96
N ALA A 95 -1.84 4.88 -10.48
CA ALA A 95 -1.75 3.43 -10.58
C ALA A 95 -1.44 2.81 -9.21
N ILE A 96 -2.38 2.06 -8.64
CA ILE A 96 -2.27 1.49 -7.31
C ILE A 96 -2.69 0.02 -7.31
N GLY A 97 -1.83 -0.83 -6.71
CA GLY A 97 -2.20 -2.18 -6.34
C GLY A 97 -2.56 -2.21 -4.85
N ASN A 98 -3.69 -2.79 -4.50
CA ASN A 98 -4.14 -2.88 -3.11
C ASN A 98 -3.86 -4.27 -2.54
N GLY A 99 -2.88 -4.37 -1.64
CA GLY A 99 -2.53 -5.57 -0.90
C GLY A 99 -2.82 -5.45 0.59
N ILE A 100 -3.82 -4.66 0.97
CA ILE A 100 -4.28 -4.58 2.36
C ILE A 100 -5.29 -5.70 2.58
N LEU A 101 -4.91 -6.66 3.43
CA LEU A 101 -5.71 -7.87 3.66
C LEU A 101 -6.37 -7.88 5.04
#